data_b96e118ac612437d7f186533fe71641f
#
_entry.id   b96e118ac612437d7f186533fe71641f
#
_cell.length_a   1.000
_cell.length_b   1.000
_cell.length_c   1.000
_cell.angle_alpha   90.00
_cell.angle_beta   90.00
_cell.angle_gamma   90.00
#
_symmetry.space_group_name_H-M   'P 1'
#
loop_
_entity.id
_entity.type
_entity.pdbx_description
1 polymer ?
#
loop_
_entity_poly.entity_id
_entity_poly.type
_entity_poly.pdbx_seq_one_letter_code
_entity_poly.pdbx_strand_id
1 'polypeptide(L)'
;MFRNALSVLFFALALPAAAAPPPAPPPAQVIIVGLFHLDSPGQDMFNLQVDDVLSEKRQAELAGVAEGLARFGPDMVMVEWPAALVDERYGAHRAGSLPESRNEVVQLGFRLAAMQGLERVHGIDVAGEFPFGPVQAFAAAHGQGPKLEARLASMGKEVQVLNERIASGSIGSVLRYMNSPDRLQAHHGFYIDMLRFGEGDSQPGVALASAWYARNLGICARLLQALPPGGKAVVFYGEGHAHLLRQCVVEAPGVELVEANKYLPE
;
A
#
# COMPACT_ATOMS: atom_id res chain seq x y z
N MET A 1 71.99 35.85 48.12
CA MET A 1 70.71 36.12 47.42
C MET A 1 70.54 35.01 46.38
N PHE A 2 69.79 33.94 46.67
CA PHE A 2 69.46 32.85 45.73
C PHE A 2 68.03 33.00 45.25
N ARG A 3 67.88 33.24 43.95
CA ARG A 3 66.56 33.30 43.27
C ARG A 3 66.24 31.86 42.76
N ASN A 4 65.31 31.20 43.42
CA ASN A 4 64.73 29.93 42.88
C ASN A 4 63.73 30.26 41.77
N ALA A 5 63.99 29.77 40.56
CA ALA A 5 63.08 29.77 39.43
C ALA A 5 62.22 28.51 39.51
N LEU A 6 60.93 28.67 39.71
CA LEU A 6 59.92 27.58 39.67
C LEU A 6 59.46 27.39 38.24
N SER A 7 59.89 26.29 37.62
CA SER A 7 59.44 25.87 36.29
C SER A 7 58.11 25.14 36.42
N VAL A 8 57.02 25.74 35.90
CA VAL A 8 55.71 25.13 35.80
C VAL A 8 55.63 24.33 34.52
N LEU A 9 55.59 23.00 34.64
CA LEU A 9 55.37 22.10 33.47
C LEU A 9 53.87 22.04 33.18
N PHE A 10 53.42 22.57 32.01
CA PHE A 10 52.06 22.39 31.52
C PHE A 10 51.97 21.03 30.82
N PHE A 11 51.27 20.08 31.42
CA PHE A 11 50.82 18.83 30.74
C PHE A 11 49.57 19.16 29.90
N ALA A 12 49.73 19.21 28.59
CA ALA A 12 48.58 19.24 27.69
C ALA A 12 47.94 17.86 27.60
N LEU A 13 46.81 17.65 28.23
CA LEU A 13 45.97 16.48 28.01
C LEU A 13 45.37 16.58 26.59
N ALA A 14 45.86 15.73 25.67
CA ALA A 14 45.22 15.51 24.38
C ALA A 14 43.95 14.72 24.59
N LEU A 15 42.78 15.34 24.46
CA LEU A 15 41.49 14.67 24.41
C LEU A 15 41.43 13.82 23.13
N PRO A 16 41.03 12.55 23.18
CA PRO A 16 40.85 11.74 21.98
C PRO A 16 39.77 12.40 21.11
N ALA A 17 40.07 12.67 19.83
CA ALA A 17 39.08 13.11 18.86
C ALA A 17 37.99 12.03 18.77
N ALA A 18 36.75 12.40 19.13
CA ALA A 18 35.61 11.53 18.94
C ALA A 18 35.51 11.21 17.43
N ALA A 19 35.50 9.92 17.08
CA ALA A 19 35.28 9.48 15.70
C ALA A 19 33.94 10.05 15.22
N ALA A 20 33.92 10.61 14.01
CA ALA A 20 32.69 11.05 13.40
C ALA A 20 31.66 9.90 13.34
N PRO A 21 30.38 10.14 13.64
CA PRO A 21 29.37 9.09 13.54
C PRO A 21 29.35 8.55 12.10
N PRO A 22 29.09 7.23 11.91
CA PRO A 22 28.96 6.65 10.59
C PRO A 22 27.91 7.39 9.78
N PRO A 23 28.03 7.49 8.45
CA PRO A 23 27.03 8.13 7.61
C PRO A 23 25.67 7.42 7.78
N ALA A 24 24.60 8.18 7.80
CA ALA A 24 23.26 7.62 7.88
C ALA A 24 23.03 6.65 6.70
N PRO A 25 22.34 5.51 6.92
CA PRO A 25 22.01 4.61 5.83
C PRO A 25 21.14 5.34 4.79
N PRO A 26 21.18 4.90 3.51
CA PRO A 26 20.30 5.48 2.49
C PRO A 26 18.83 5.26 2.88
N PRO A 27 17.90 6.12 2.42
CA PRO A 27 16.47 5.92 2.66
C PRO A 27 16.01 4.60 2.06
N ALA A 28 15.08 3.93 2.74
CA ALA A 28 14.39 2.80 2.17
C ALA A 28 13.44 3.29 1.07
N GLN A 29 13.20 2.50 0.04
CA GLN A 29 12.37 2.85 -1.10
C GLN A 29 11.14 1.95 -1.17
N VAL A 30 9.97 2.53 -1.35
CA VAL A 30 8.70 1.78 -1.37
C VAL A 30 7.87 2.15 -2.58
N ILE A 31 7.43 1.14 -3.32
CA ILE A 31 6.38 1.26 -4.33
C ILE A 31 5.07 0.73 -3.72
N ILE A 32 4.02 1.55 -3.73
CA ILE A 32 2.66 1.11 -3.43
C ILE A 32 1.94 0.88 -4.76
N VAL A 33 1.45 -0.34 -4.97
CA VAL A 33 0.65 -0.73 -6.15
C VAL A 33 -0.78 -0.98 -5.69
N GLY A 34 -1.67 -0.05 -6.00
CA GLY A 34 -3.11 -0.21 -5.82
C GLY A 34 -3.67 -1.20 -6.84
N LEU A 35 -4.34 -2.23 -6.37
CA LEU A 35 -4.89 -3.31 -7.19
C LEU A 35 -6.41 -3.30 -7.17
N PHE A 36 -7.01 -3.96 -8.16
CA PHE A 36 -8.37 -4.48 -8.09
C PHE A 36 -8.31 -6.00 -7.86
N HIS A 37 -9.38 -6.57 -7.32
CA HIS A 37 -9.45 -8.01 -7.06
C HIS A 37 -9.58 -8.78 -8.38
N LEU A 38 -8.53 -9.51 -8.75
CA LEU A 38 -8.47 -10.28 -10.00
C LEU A 38 -9.41 -11.49 -10.00
N ASP A 39 -9.69 -12.07 -8.84
CA ASP A 39 -10.63 -13.18 -8.67
C ASP A 39 -12.10 -12.73 -8.54
N SER A 40 -12.32 -11.41 -8.44
CA SER A 40 -13.66 -10.80 -8.35
C SER A 40 -14.60 -11.52 -7.35
N PRO A 41 -14.23 -11.63 -6.05
CA PRO A 41 -14.94 -12.48 -5.09
C PRO A 41 -16.36 -12.00 -4.75
N GLY A 42 -16.78 -10.83 -5.25
CA GLY A 42 -18.10 -10.27 -5.04
C GLY A 42 -18.35 -9.78 -3.60
N GLN A 43 -17.30 -9.48 -2.85
CA GLN A 43 -17.37 -9.10 -1.43
C GLN A 43 -17.26 -7.59 -1.19
N ASP A 44 -16.95 -6.81 -2.23
CA ASP A 44 -16.84 -5.36 -2.13
C ASP A 44 -18.20 -4.67 -2.29
N MET A 45 -18.31 -3.45 -1.78
CA MET A 45 -19.50 -2.60 -2.02
C MET A 45 -19.74 -2.37 -3.52
N PHE A 46 -18.68 -2.33 -4.31
CA PHE A 46 -18.70 -2.20 -5.77
C PHE A 46 -17.73 -3.23 -6.37
N ASN A 47 -18.29 -4.22 -7.05
CA ASN A 47 -17.52 -5.32 -7.63
C ASN A 47 -17.21 -5.04 -9.10
N LEU A 48 -15.95 -5.27 -9.50
CA LEU A 48 -15.52 -5.18 -10.89
C LEU A 48 -15.82 -6.46 -11.66
N GLN A 49 -16.05 -6.31 -12.96
CA GLN A 49 -16.19 -7.44 -13.88
C GLN A 49 -14.83 -7.73 -14.50
N VAL A 50 -14.23 -8.82 -14.06
CA VAL A 50 -12.92 -9.26 -14.53
C VAL A 50 -13.10 -10.51 -15.36
N ASP A 51 -12.52 -10.52 -16.56
CA ASP A 51 -12.45 -11.70 -17.41
C ASP A 51 -11.47 -12.75 -16.83
N ASP A 52 -11.39 -13.92 -17.46
CA ASP A 52 -10.53 -14.98 -16.93
C ASP A 52 -9.05 -14.59 -16.96
N VAL A 53 -8.54 -14.20 -15.78
CA VAL A 53 -7.13 -13.82 -15.59
C VAL A 53 -6.15 -14.98 -15.82
N LEU A 54 -6.64 -16.22 -15.85
CA LEU A 54 -5.84 -17.42 -16.17
C LEU A 54 -5.71 -17.65 -17.69
N SER A 55 -6.44 -16.88 -18.51
CA SER A 55 -6.28 -16.93 -19.97
C SER A 55 -4.84 -16.57 -20.38
N GLU A 56 -4.35 -17.15 -21.47
CA GLU A 56 -2.99 -16.92 -21.98
C GLU A 56 -2.68 -15.42 -22.15
N LYS A 57 -3.64 -14.65 -22.70
CA LYS A 57 -3.51 -13.19 -22.85
C LYS A 57 -3.26 -12.50 -21.50
N ARG A 58 -4.12 -12.76 -20.50
CA ARG A 58 -4.03 -12.12 -19.18
C ARG A 58 -2.79 -12.56 -18.40
N GLN A 59 -2.39 -13.82 -18.57
CA GLN A 59 -1.13 -14.31 -17.97
C GLN A 59 0.09 -13.62 -18.55
N ALA A 60 0.14 -13.36 -19.86
CA ALA A 60 1.21 -12.57 -20.49
C ALA A 60 1.21 -11.11 -19.97
N GLU A 61 0.04 -10.49 -19.82
CA GLU A 61 -0.08 -9.13 -19.27
C GLU A 61 0.38 -9.05 -17.79
N LEU A 62 -0.02 -10.03 -16.96
CA LEU A 62 0.43 -10.13 -15.56
C LEU A 62 1.93 -10.37 -15.45
N ALA A 63 2.50 -11.19 -16.33
CA ALA A 63 3.94 -11.38 -16.41
C ALA A 63 4.65 -10.06 -16.74
N GLY A 64 4.15 -9.30 -17.72
CA GLY A 64 4.69 -7.99 -18.08
C GLY A 64 4.63 -6.98 -16.93
N VAL A 65 3.57 -6.99 -16.09
CA VAL A 65 3.49 -6.17 -14.88
C VAL A 65 4.56 -6.56 -13.88
N ALA A 66 4.71 -7.87 -13.60
CA ALA A 66 5.73 -8.36 -12.67
C ALA A 66 7.16 -8.06 -13.17
N GLU A 67 7.45 -8.26 -14.46
CA GLU A 67 8.73 -7.92 -15.10
C GLU A 67 9.03 -6.41 -15.00
N GLY A 68 8.00 -5.59 -15.21
CA GLY A 68 8.11 -4.15 -15.05
C GLY A 68 8.56 -3.78 -13.63
N LEU A 69 7.88 -4.26 -12.62
CA LEU A 69 8.18 -4.02 -11.22
C LEU A 69 9.51 -4.66 -10.79
N ALA A 70 9.90 -5.79 -11.38
CA ALA A 70 11.18 -6.45 -11.14
C ALA A 70 12.38 -5.55 -11.48
N ARG A 71 12.25 -4.62 -12.44
CA ARG A 71 13.30 -3.64 -12.77
C ARG A 71 13.61 -2.64 -11.64
N PHE A 72 12.69 -2.48 -10.69
CA PHE A 72 12.97 -1.72 -9.47
C PHE A 72 14.01 -2.42 -8.59
N GLY A 73 14.13 -3.74 -8.69
CA GLY A 73 15.00 -4.59 -7.88
C GLY A 73 14.54 -4.64 -6.42
N PRO A 74 13.27 -5.02 -6.14
CA PRO A 74 12.81 -5.12 -4.76
C PRO A 74 13.50 -6.29 -4.06
N ASP A 75 13.92 -6.05 -2.82
CA ASP A 75 14.38 -7.09 -1.88
C ASP A 75 13.26 -7.55 -0.94
N MET A 76 12.08 -6.97 -1.08
CA MET A 76 10.90 -7.26 -0.28
C MET A 76 9.60 -7.10 -1.09
N VAL A 77 8.69 -8.06 -0.92
CA VAL A 77 7.31 -7.98 -1.43
C VAL A 77 6.34 -8.10 -0.25
N MET A 78 5.37 -7.18 -0.18
CA MET A 78 4.35 -7.15 0.84
C MET A 78 2.96 -7.22 0.19
N VAL A 79 2.00 -7.91 0.84
CA VAL A 79 0.69 -8.20 0.25
C VAL A 79 -0.46 -8.09 1.24
N GLU A 80 -1.69 -7.92 0.73
CA GLU A 80 -2.95 -7.82 1.46
C GLU A 80 -3.47 -9.19 1.89
N TRP A 81 -2.67 -9.96 2.60
CA TRP A 81 -3.09 -11.17 3.29
C TRP A 81 -2.49 -11.21 4.69
N PRO A 82 -3.12 -11.93 5.65
CA PRO A 82 -2.52 -12.19 6.96
C PRO A 82 -1.20 -12.95 6.84
N ALA A 83 -0.21 -12.63 7.68
CA ALA A 83 1.13 -13.19 7.60
C ALA A 83 1.16 -14.72 7.60
N ALA A 84 0.38 -15.38 8.48
CA ALA A 84 0.34 -16.84 8.57
C ALA A 84 -0.16 -17.49 7.26
N LEU A 85 -1.15 -16.87 6.59
CA LEU A 85 -1.67 -17.35 5.31
C LEU A 85 -0.63 -17.19 4.19
N VAL A 86 0.09 -16.06 4.20
CA VAL A 86 1.15 -15.79 3.22
C VAL A 86 2.29 -16.79 3.38
N ASP A 87 2.76 -17.04 4.61
CA ASP A 87 3.86 -17.99 4.87
C ASP A 87 3.50 -19.40 4.37
N GLU A 88 2.28 -19.89 4.64
CA GLU A 88 1.78 -21.17 4.14
C GLU A 88 1.71 -21.22 2.61
N ARG A 89 1.04 -20.24 2.02
CA ARG A 89 0.72 -20.25 0.57
C ARG A 89 1.96 -19.96 -0.28
N TYR A 90 2.85 -19.08 0.17
CA TYR A 90 4.09 -18.81 -0.56
C TYR A 90 5.05 -20.01 -0.47
N GLY A 91 5.10 -20.71 0.66
CA GLY A 91 5.82 -21.97 0.77
C GLY A 91 5.32 -23.02 -0.24
N ALA A 92 4.00 -23.19 -0.35
CA ALA A 92 3.39 -24.06 -1.35
C ALA A 92 3.66 -23.61 -2.80
N HIS A 93 3.64 -22.29 -3.06
CA HIS A 93 3.98 -21.72 -4.37
C HIS A 93 5.41 -22.05 -4.78
N ARG A 94 6.39 -21.86 -3.90
CA ARG A 94 7.80 -22.19 -4.14
C ARG A 94 8.02 -23.68 -4.36
N ALA A 95 7.24 -24.52 -3.69
CA ALA A 95 7.28 -25.97 -3.86
C ALA A 95 6.54 -26.48 -5.12
N GLY A 96 5.87 -25.60 -5.88
CA GLY A 96 5.05 -25.97 -7.03
C GLY A 96 3.78 -26.77 -6.67
N SER A 97 3.36 -26.72 -5.41
CA SER A 97 2.19 -27.43 -4.89
C SER A 97 0.97 -26.54 -4.61
N LEU A 98 1.09 -25.21 -4.81
CA LEU A 98 -0.04 -24.30 -4.67
C LEU A 98 -1.04 -24.54 -5.81
N PRO A 99 -2.33 -24.77 -5.51
CA PRO A 99 -3.36 -24.84 -6.54
C PRO A 99 -3.42 -23.56 -7.37
N GLU A 100 -3.88 -23.70 -8.61
CA GLU A 100 -4.11 -22.54 -9.49
C GLU A 100 -5.02 -21.51 -8.80
N SER A 101 -4.67 -20.23 -8.88
CA SER A 101 -5.35 -19.16 -8.17
C SER A 101 -5.49 -17.92 -9.07
N ARG A 102 -6.68 -17.32 -9.03
CA ARG A 102 -6.94 -16.03 -9.70
C ARG A 102 -6.56 -14.82 -8.84
N ASN A 103 -6.28 -15.05 -7.56
CA ASN A 103 -6.04 -13.97 -6.60
C ASN A 103 -4.77 -13.16 -6.93
N GLU A 104 -4.86 -11.84 -6.83
CA GLU A 104 -3.79 -10.89 -7.13
C GLU A 104 -2.53 -11.08 -6.30
N VAL A 105 -2.66 -11.55 -5.06
CA VAL A 105 -1.51 -11.86 -4.20
C VAL A 105 -0.65 -12.94 -4.84
N VAL A 106 -1.28 -13.98 -5.41
CA VAL A 106 -0.58 -15.07 -6.10
C VAL A 106 -0.08 -14.60 -7.46
N GLN A 107 -0.96 -13.95 -8.24
CA GLN A 107 -0.68 -13.58 -9.61
C GLN A 107 0.40 -12.50 -9.77
N LEU A 108 0.51 -11.58 -8.81
CA LEU A 108 1.48 -10.49 -8.85
C LEU A 108 2.50 -10.58 -7.70
N GLY A 109 2.03 -10.71 -6.46
CA GLY A 109 2.89 -10.72 -5.29
C GLY A 109 3.87 -11.90 -5.26
N PHE A 110 3.34 -13.13 -5.35
CA PHE A 110 4.19 -14.34 -5.34
C PHE A 110 5.03 -14.44 -6.61
N ARG A 111 4.45 -14.08 -7.76
CA ARG A 111 5.19 -14.07 -9.04
C ARG A 111 6.39 -13.13 -8.98
N LEU A 112 6.23 -11.88 -8.52
CA LEU A 112 7.32 -10.92 -8.39
C LEU A 112 8.37 -11.41 -7.40
N ALA A 113 7.96 -11.91 -6.24
CA ALA A 113 8.87 -12.44 -5.24
C ALA A 113 9.69 -13.63 -5.77
N ALA A 114 9.06 -14.56 -6.49
CA ALA A 114 9.74 -15.69 -7.11
C ALA A 114 10.74 -15.22 -8.20
N MET A 115 10.37 -14.24 -9.03
CA MET A 115 11.27 -13.66 -10.04
C MET A 115 12.50 -12.99 -9.42
N GLN A 116 12.37 -12.39 -8.23
CA GLN A 116 13.48 -11.80 -7.48
C GLN A 116 14.24 -12.81 -6.60
N GLY A 117 13.85 -14.08 -6.62
CA GLY A 117 14.47 -15.12 -5.78
C GLY A 117 14.25 -14.91 -4.29
N LEU A 118 13.20 -14.18 -3.88
CA LEU A 118 12.92 -13.90 -2.48
C LEU A 118 12.43 -15.17 -1.78
N GLU A 119 12.98 -15.43 -0.60
CA GLU A 119 12.58 -16.59 0.20
C GLU A 119 11.25 -16.37 0.93
N ARG A 120 10.83 -15.10 1.08
CA ARG A 120 9.65 -14.70 1.85
C ARG A 120 8.86 -13.60 1.14
N VAL A 121 7.53 -13.66 1.32
CA VAL A 121 6.59 -12.57 1.07
C VAL A 121 6.01 -12.15 2.42
N HIS A 122 5.75 -10.86 2.62
CA HIS A 122 5.25 -10.34 3.90
C HIS A 122 3.76 -10.07 3.80
N GLY A 123 2.97 -10.77 4.60
CA GLY A 123 1.55 -10.48 4.80
C GLY A 123 1.39 -9.33 5.79
N ILE A 124 0.84 -8.21 5.33
CA ILE A 124 0.69 -7.02 6.17
C ILE A 124 -0.77 -6.62 6.39
N ASP A 125 -1.74 -7.47 6.01
CA ASP A 125 -3.15 -7.16 6.19
C ASP A 125 -3.55 -7.09 7.66
N VAL A 126 -4.43 -6.13 7.96
CA VAL A 126 -5.01 -5.86 9.27
C VAL A 126 -6.53 -5.89 9.14
N ALA A 127 -7.17 -6.69 9.97
CA ALA A 127 -8.63 -6.67 10.08
C ALA A 127 -9.13 -5.27 10.49
N GLY A 128 -10.26 -4.86 9.94
CA GLY A 128 -10.86 -3.57 10.24
C GLY A 128 -12.37 -3.63 10.11
N GLU A 129 -13.03 -2.61 10.68
CA GLU A 129 -14.47 -2.41 10.55
C GLU A 129 -14.77 -1.37 9.47
N PHE A 130 -15.96 -1.47 8.88
CA PHE A 130 -16.48 -0.49 7.96
C PHE A 130 -17.94 -0.17 8.34
N PRO A 131 -18.16 0.67 9.36
CA PRO A 131 -19.48 0.94 9.93
C PRO A 131 -20.33 1.87 9.04
N PHE A 132 -20.70 1.40 7.84
CA PHE A 132 -21.47 2.17 6.86
C PHE A 132 -22.97 2.26 7.21
N GLY A 133 -23.53 1.26 7.89
CA GLY A 133 -24.94 1.25 8.31
C GLY A 133 -25.37 2.48 9.11
N PRO A 134 -24.61 2.90 10.13
CA PRO A 134 -24.90 4.15 10.87
C PRO A 134 -24.94 5.40 9.98
N VAL A 135 -24.09 5.50 8.94
CA VAL A 135 -24.13 6.62 7.98
C VAL A 135 -25.44 6.61 7.18
N GLN A 136 -25.86 5.43 6.71
CA GLN A 136 -27.12 5.27 5.99
C GLN A 136 -28.32 5.63 6.87
N ALA A 137 -28.34 5.13 8.12
CA ALA A 137 -29.41 5.44 9.08
C ALA A 137 -29.50 6.95 9.38
N PHE A 138 -28.35 7.60 9.59
CA PHE A 138 -28.28 9.05 9.79
C PHE A 138 -28.80 9.80 8.56
N ALA A 139 -28.33 9.46 7.36
CA ALA A 139 -28.75 10.10 6.12
C ALA A 139 -30.28 10.00 5.92
N ALA A 140 -30.87 8.83 6.19
CA ALA A 140 -32.32 8.64 6.11
C ALA A 140 -33.09 9.49 7.12
N ALA A 141 -32.64 9.52 8.38
CA ALA A 141 -33.30 10.26 9.45
C ALA A 141 -33.23 11.80 9.30
N HIS A 142 -32.19 12.32 8.61
CA HIS A 142 -31.93 13.76 8.48
C HIS A 142 -32.17 14.31 7.06
N GLY A 143 -32.90 13.58 6.21
CA GLY A 143 -33.22 14.02 4.84
C GLY A 143 -32.02 14.11 3.90
N GLN A 144 -30.90 13.46 4.26
CA GLN A 144 -29.65 13.44 3.46
C GLN A 144 -29.55 12.20 2.55
N GLY A 145 -30.59 11.36 2.51
CA GLY A 145 -30.64 10.17 1.63
C GLY A 145 -30.26 10.46 0.19
N PRO A 146 -30.87 11.45 -0.49
CA PRO A 146 -30.51 11.78 -1.88
C PRO A 146 -29.04 12.18 -2.07
N LYS A 147 -28.43 12.82 -1.07
CA LYS A 147 -27.01 13.19 -1.12
C LYS A 147 -26.09 11.95 -1.05
N LEU A 148 -26.43 11.00 -0.16
CA LEU A 148 -25.70 9.75 -0.05
C LEU A 148 -25.85 8.92 -1.33
N GLU A 149 -27.07 8.80 -1.86
CA GLU A 149 -27.38 8.11 -3.11
C GLU A 149 -26.60 8.70 -4.30
N ALA A 150 -26.55 10.02 -4.40
CA ALA A 150 -25.77 10.70 -5.45
C ALA A 150 -24.27 10.36 -5.35
N ARG A 151 -23.72 10.28 -4.13
CA ARG A 151 -22.31 9.90 -3.92
C ARG A 151 -22.05 8.44 -4.31
N LEU A 152 -22.96 7.52 -3.93
CA LEU A 152 -22.85 6.11 -4.31
C LEU A 152 -23.00 5.92 -5.82
N ALA A 153 -23.93 6.66 -6.46
CA ALA A 153 -24.10 6.64 -7.91
C ALA A 153 -22.83 7.14 -8.65
N SER A 154 -22.13 8.14 -8.09
CA SER A 154 -20.84 8.58 -8.63
C SER A 154 -19.80 7.46 -8.57
N MET A 155 -19.70 6.72 -7.47
CA MET A 155 -18.81 5.56 -7.38
C MET A 155 -19.20 4.46 -8.37
N GLY A 156 -20.50 4.21 -8.55
CA GLY A 156 -20.98 3.27 -9.57
C GLY A 156 -20.52 3.63 -11.00
N LYS A 157 -20.49 4.92 -11.34
CA LYS A 157 -19.93 5.38 -12.63
C LYS A 157 -18.44 5.14 -12.74
N GLU A 158 -17.68 5.32 -11.66
CA GLU A 158 -16.25 5.01 -11.64
C GLU A 158 -15.98 3.51 -11.87
N VAL A 159 -16.81 2.65 -11.28
CA VAL A 159 -16.78 1.19 -11.51
C VAL A 159 -17.07 0.86 -12.97
N GLN A 160 -18.04 1.53 -13.61
CA GLN A 160 -18.31 1.34 -15.06
C GLN A 160 -17.10 1.70 -15.91
N VAL A 161 -16.44 2.84 -15.64
CA VAL A 161 -15.21 3.23 -16.33
C VAL A 161 -14.11 2.19 -16.16
N LEU A 162 -13.94 1.64 -14.96
CA LEU A 162 -12.96 0.57 -14.72
C LEU A 162 -13.32 -0.71 -15.47
N ASN A 163 -14.58 -1.13 -15.48
CA ASN A 163 -15.05 -2.29 -16.22
C ASN A 163 -14.77 -2.15 -17.73
N GLU A 164 -15.04 -0.98 -18.31
CA GLU A 164 -14.74 -0.68 -19.72
C GLU A 164 -13.23 -0.76 -20.01
N ARG A 165 -12.40 -0.24 -19.09
CA ARG A 165 -10.94 -0.32 -19.20
C ARG A 165 -10.42 -1.75 -19.08
N ILE A 166 -10.98 -2.56 -18.16
CA ILE A 166 -10.62 -3.97 -18.00
C ILE A 166 -10.99 -4.76 -19.26
N ALA A 167 -12.19 -4.52 -19.79
CA ALA A 167 -12.68 -5.23 -20.97
C ALA A 167 -11.87 -4.90 -22.27
N SER A 168 -11.41 -3.66 -22.41
CA SER A 168 -10.76 -3.19 -23.65
C SER A 168 -9.25 -3.03 -23.56
N GLY A 169 -8.69 -2.89 -22.36
CA GLY A 169 -7.27 -2.63 -22.14
C GLY A 169 -6.47 -3.83 -21.65
N SER A 170 -5.17 -3.60 -21.45
CA SER A 170 -4.29 -4.53 -20.74
C SER A 170 -4.38 -4.31 -19.23
N ILE A 171 -4.06 -5.35 -18.42
CA ILE A 171 -3.96 -5.22 -16.96
C ILE A 171 -2.96 -4.10 -16.60
N GLY A 172 -1.85 -4.00 -17.31
CA GLY A 172 -0.87 -2.94 -17.10
C GLY A 172 -1.47 -1.54 -17.25
N SER A 173 -2.20 -1.30 -18.34
CA SER A 173 -2.85 0.01 -18.59
C SER A 173 -3.92 0.34 -17.55
N VAL A 174 -4.68 -0.65 -17.07
CA VAL A 174 -5.67 -0.47 -16.00
C VAL A 174 -4.97 -0.09 -14.69
N LEU A 175 -3.92 -0.83 -14.33
CA LEU A 175 -3.15 -0.53 -13.12
C LEU A 175 -2.49 0.85 -13.18
N ARG A 176 -1.96 1.26 -14.34
CA ARG A 176 -1.43 2.63 -14.51
C ARG A 176 -2.48 3.71 -14.26
N TYR A 177 -3.70 3.50 -14.77
CA TYR A 177 -4.80 4.42 -14.52
C TYR A 177 -5.16 4.48 -13.03
N MET A 178 -5.32 3.32 -12.38
CA MET A 178 -5.67 3.22 -10.95
C MET A 178 -4.59 3.83 -10.05
N ASN A 179 -3.31 3.70 -10.41
CA ASN A 179 -2.17 4.20 -9.62
C ASN A 179 -1.74 5.63 -9.99
N SER A 180 -2.53 6.37 -10.79
CA SER A 180 -2.26 7.80 -10.97
C SER A 180 -2.60 8.57 -9.69
N PRO A 181 -1.76 9.55 -9.28
CA PRO A 181 -1.99 10.30 -8.04
C PRO A 181 -3.37 10.95 -7.95
N ASP A 182 -3.84 11.55 -9.04
CA ASP A 182 -5.15 12.21 -9.10
C ASP A 182 -6.30 11.21 -8.90
N ARG A 183 -6.19 10.02 -9.50
CA ARG A 183 -7.17 8.96 -9.34
C ARG A 183 -7.23 8.44 -7.89
N LEU A 184 -6.09 8.18 -7.28
CA LEU A 184 -6.01 7.72 -5.90
C LEU A 184 -6.58 8.76 -4.93
N GLN A 185 -6.30 10.04 -5.16
CA GLN A 185 -6.86 11.13 -4.37
C GLN A 185 -8.38 11.22 -4.54
N ALA A 186 -8.88 11.16 -5.76
CA ALA A 186 -10.32 11.21 -6.05
C ALA A 186 -11.06 10.03 -5.40
N HIS A 187 -10.51 8.81 -5.50
CA HIS A 187 -11.07 7.63 -4.87
C HIS A 187 -11.12 7.77 -3.34
N HIS A 188 -10.04 8.24 -2.71
CA HIS A 188 -9.99 8.52 -1.27
C HIS A 188 -11.03 9.57 -0.85
N GLY A 189 -11.42 10.47 -1.72
CA GLY A 189 -12.45 11.49 -1.50
C GLY A 189 -13.77 10.92 -0.98
N PHE A 190 -14.07 9.63 -1.23
CA PHE A 190 -15.24 8.97 -0.65
C PHE A 190 -15.27 9.07 0.89
N TYR A 191 -14.16 8.74 1.54
CA TYR A 191 -14.07 8.75 3.02
C TYR A 191 -14.18 10.17 3.58
N ILE A 192 -13.65 11.15 2.88
CA ILE A 192 -13.76 12.57 3.26
C ILE A 192 -15.18 13.07 3.09
N ASP A 193 -15.90 12.66 2.03
CA ASP A 193 -17.29 13.00 1.82
C ASP A 193 -18.20 12.41 2.92
N MET A 194 -17.84 11.26 3.48
CA MET A 194 -18.61 10.67 4.60
C MET A 194 -18.62 11.57 5.83
N LEU A 195 -17.60 12.40 6.06
CA LEU A 195 -17.55 13.36 7.17
C LEU A 195 -18.71 14.40 7.14
N ARG A 196 -19.41 14.52 6.00
CA ARG A 196 -20.57 15.40 5.85
C ARG A 196 -21.88 14.79 6.40
N PHE A 197 -21.83 13.53 6.87
CA PHE A 197 -22.95 12.83 7.48
C PHE A 197 -22.74 12.76 8.99
N GLY A 198 -23.25 13.79 9.67
CA GLY A 198 -23.18 13.95 11.12
C GLY A 198 -23.70 15.32 11.54
N GLU A 199 -24.10 15.42 12.81
CA GLU A 199 -24.56 16.67 13.43
C GLU A 199 -24.34 16.60 14.95
N GLY A 200 -23.84 17.70 15.55
CA GLY A 200 -23.57 17.77 16.99
C GLY A 200 -22.67 16.60 17.47
N ASP A 201 -23.12 15.87 18.45
CA ASP A 201 -22.41 14.71 19.00
C ASP A 201 -22.66 13.42 18.18
N SER A 202 -23.62 13.41 17.25
CA SER A 202 -23.92 12.27 16.39
C SER A 202 -23.10 12.36 15.10
N GLN A 203 -21.97 11.65 15.04
CA GLN A 203 -20.97 11.75 13.97
C GLN A 203 -20.65 10.40 13.30
N PRO A 204 -21.64 9.72 12.67
CA PRO A 204 -21.42 8.41 12.05
C PRO A 204 -20.42 8.45 10.90
N GLY A 205 -20.34 9.55 10.15
CA GLY A 205 -19.33 9.72 9.11
C GLY A 205 -17.90 9.79 9.66
N VAL A 206 -17.71 10.44 10.82
CA VAL A 206 -16.43 10.45 11.53
C VAL A 206 -16.08 9.04 12.02
N ALA A 207 -17.04 8.29 12.58
CA ALA A 207 -16.83 6.93 13.03
C ALA A 207 -16.34 6.01 11.89
N LEU A 208 -16.99 6.11 10.71
CA LEU A 208 -16.58 5.35 9.51
C LEU A 208 -15.17 5.74 9.05
N ALA A 209 -14.91 7.04 8.87
CA ALA A 209 -13.61 7.51 8.43
C ALA A 209 -12.51 7.13 9.43
N SER A 210 -12.76 7.27 10.74
CA SER A 210 -11.80 6.89 11.80
C SER A 210 -11.47 5.40 11.76
N ALA A 211 -12.46 4.52 11.58
CA ALA A 211 -12.24 3.08 11.46
C ALA A 211 -11.37 2.73 10.24
N TRP A 212 -11.66 3.40 9.09
CA TRP A 212 -10.86 3.25 7.88
C TRP A 212 -9.40 3.70 8.07
N TYR A 213 -9.20 4.89 8.66
CA TYR A 213 -7.86 5.39 8.93
C TYR A 213 -7.11 4.50 9.94
N ALA A 214 -7.79 4.03 11.00
CA ALA A 214 -7.20 3.13 11.98
C ALA A 214 -6.68 1.83 11.33
N ARG A 215 -7.47 1.21 10.43
CA ARG A 215 -7.02 0.04 9.65
C ARG A 215 -5.78 0.38 8.82
N ASN A 216 -5.79 1.49 8.09
CA ASN A 216 -4.66 1.89 7.25
C ASN A 216 -3.40 2.23 8.05
N LEU A 217 -3.53 2.84 9.24
CA LEU A 217 -2.41 3.04 10.16
C LEU A 217 -1.84 1.70 10.67
N GLY A 218 -2.69 0.71 10.93
CA GLY A 218 -2.25 -0.63 11.29
C GLY A 218 -1.44 -1.30 10.16
N ILE A 219 -1.89 -1.18 8.91
CA ILE A 219 -1.18 -1.68 7.72
C ILE A 219 0.16 -0.94 7.57
N CYS A 220 0.15 0.39 7.67
CA CYS A 220 1.32 1.25 7.64
C CYS A 220 2.35 0.82 8.70
N ALA A 221 1.91 0.58 9.94
CA ALA A 221 2.80 0.14 11.01
C ALA A 221 3.50 -1.19 10.68
N ARG A 222 2.76 -2.17 10.12
CA ARG A 222 3.34 -3.45 9.68
C ARG A 222 4.35 -3.27 8.55
N LEU A 223 4.06 -2.39 7.57
CA LEU A 223 4.98 -2.02 6.52
C LEU A 223 6.28 -1.47 7.10
N LEU A 224 6.19 -0.43 7.92
CA LEU A 224 7.37 0.25 8.48
C LEU A 224 8.18 -0.64 9.42
N GLN A 225 7.53 -1.50 10.19
CA GLN A 225 8.20 -2.45 11.09
C GLN A 225 8.98 -3.55 10.35
N ALA A 226 8.51 -3.92 9.15
CA ALA A 226 9.18 -4.94 8.34
C ALA A 226 10.29 -4.36 7.45
N LEU A 227 10.24 -3.06 7.13
CA LEU A 227 11.11 -2.40 6.16
C LEU A 227 12.49 -2.08 6.79
N PRO A 228 13.59 -2.69 6.33
CA PRO A 228 14.92 -2.36 6.83
C PRO A 228 15.42 -1.04 6.25
N PRO A 229 16.35 -0.33 6.93
CA PRO A 229 17.02 0.83 6.36
C PRO A 229 17.69 0.51 5.02
N GLY A 230 17.44 1.34 4.00
CA GLY A 230 17.95 1.13 2.65
C GLY A 230 17.28 0.04 1.84
N GLY A 231 16.28 -0.67 2.42
CA GLY A 231 15.53 -1.72 1.73
C GLY A 231 14.63 -1.20 0.61
N LYS A 232 14.28 -2.07 -0.33
CA LYS A 232 13.38 -1.78 -1.45
C LYS A 232 12.16 -2.69 -1.42
N ALA A 233 10.98 -2.12 -1.18
CA ALA A 233 9.75 -2.89 -1.09
C ALA A 233 8.77 -2.56 -2.22
N VAL A 234 8.08 -3.59 -2.72
CA VAL A 234 6.85 -3.44 -3.50
C VAL A 234 5.70 -3.95 -2.65
N VAL A 235 4.69 -3.11 -2.48
CA VAL A 235 3.48 -3.38 -1.68
C VAL A 235 2.29 -3.50 -2.63
N PHE A 236 1.65 -4.66 -2.67
CA PHE A 236 0.42 -4.90 -3.40
C PHE A 236 -0.76 -4.86 -2.44
N TYR A 237 -1.67 -3.93 -2.67
CA TYR A 237 -2.83 -3.72 -1.81
C TYR A 237 -4.03 -3.19 -2.60
N GLY A 238 -5.26 -3.43 -2.15
CA GLY A 238 -6.45 -2.88 -2.80
C GLY A 238 -6.38 -1.36 -2.99
N GLU A 239 -6.84 -0.86 -4.17
CA GLU A 239 -6.76 0.58 -4.56
C GLU A 239 -7.26 1.51 -3.46
N GLY A 240 -8.32 1.10 -2.74
CA GLY A 240 -8.90 1.88 -1.65
C GLY A 240 -7.92 2.29 -0.55
N HIS A 241 -6.91 1.48 -0.31
CA HIS A 241 -5.87 1.70 0.69
C HIS A 241 -4.70 2.54 0.16
N ALA A 242 -4.47 2.53 -1.15
CA ALA A 242 -3.24 3.03 -1.75
C ALA A 242 -2.95 4.50 -1.44
N HIS A 243 -3.98 5.38 -1.39
CA HIS A 243 -3.79 6.79 -1.03
C HIS A 243 -3.18 6.96 0.36
N LEU A 244 -3.75 6.31 1.39
CA LEU A 244 -3.28 6.42 2.77
C LEU A 244 -1.93 5.72 2.98
N LEU A 245 -1.69 4.60 2.31
CA LEU A 245 -0.38 3.92 2.38
C LEU A 245 0.72 4.76 1.73
N ARG A 246 0.44 5.42 0.62
CA ARG A 246 1.37 6.38 -0.01
C ARG A 246 1.66 7.56 0.90
N GLN A 247 0.62 8.14 1.52
CA GLN A 247 0.78 9.22 2.50
C GLN A 247 1.66 8.76 3.68
N CYS A 248 1.42 7.57 4.22
CA CYS A 248 2.25 6.98 5.27
C CYS A 248 3.73 6.91 4.86
N VAL A 249 4.03 6.43 3.64
CA VAL A 249 5.40 6.32 3.13
C VAL A 249 6.05 7.69 2.98
N VAL A 250 5.31 8.69 2.45
CA VAL A 250 5.83 10.07 2.27
C VAL A 250 6.13 10.74 3.61
N GLU A 251 5.33 10.47 4.64
CA GLU A 251 5.47 11.07 5.97
C GLU A 251 6.49 10.33 6.85
N ALA A 252 6.87 9.08 6.49
CA ALA A 252 7.78 8.27 7.29
C ALA A 252 9.24 8.73 7.15
N PRO A 253 9.95 9.08 8.25
CA PRO A 253 11.35 9.45 8.19
C PRO A 253 12.23 8.31 7.65
N GLY A 254 13.12 8.63 6.71
CA GLY A 254 14.06 7.65 6.13
C GLY A 254 13.43 6.69 5.13
N VAL A 255 12.23 6.99 4.63
CA VAL A 255 11.55 6.22 3.58
C VAL A 255 11.23 7.15 2.40
N GLU A 256 11.38 6.65 1.18
CA GLU A 256 11.10 7.34 -0.07
C GLU A 256 9.99 6.60 -0.84
N LEU A 257 8.96 7.33 -1.24
CA LEU A 257 7.93 6.82 -2.14
C LEU A 257 8.42 6.83 -3.58
N VAL A 258 8.37 5.66 -4.23
CA VAL A 258 8.65 5.52 -5.66
C VAL A 258 7.35 5.29 -6.41
N GLU A 259 7.13 6.06 -7.48
CA GLU A 259 5.90 5.97 -8.25
C GLU A 259 5.78 4.64 -9.02
N ALA A 260 4.69 3.90 -8.78
CA ALA A 260 4.42 2.62 -9.44
C ALA A 260 4.39 2.76 -10.97
N ASN A 261 3.86 3.87 -11.48
CA ASN A 261 3.72 4.14 -12.92
C ASN A 261 5.06 4.29 -13.68
N LYS A 262 6.20 4.40 -12.97
CA LYS A 262 7.54 4.31 -13.60
C LYS A 262 7.86 2.88 -14.07
N TYR A 263 7.21 1.88 -13.51
CA TYR A 263 7.51 0.48 -13.70
C TYR A 263 6.36 -0.33 -14.31
N LEU A 264 5.12 0.14 -14.20
CA LEU A 264 3.95 -0.51 -14.81
C LEU A 264 3.99 -0.36 -16.33
N PRO A 265 3.69 -1.42 -17.10
CA PRO A 265 3.64 -1.36 -18.57
C PRO A 265 2.47 -0.49 -19.05
N GLU A 266 2.56 -0.01 -20.30
CA GLU A 266 1.51 0.76 -20.98
C GLU A 266 0.33 -0.11 -21.44
#